data_022b65e6167033fecc8f3482402d6fda
#
_entry.id   022b65e6167033fecc8f3482402d6fda
#
_cell.length_a   1.000
_cell.length_b   1.000
_cell.length_c   1.000
_cell.angle_alpha   90.00
_cell.angle_beta   90.00
_cell.angle_gamma   90.00
#
_symmetry.space_group_name_H-M   'P 1'
#
loop_
_entity.id
_entity.type
_entity.pdbx_description
1 polymer ?
#
loop_
_entity_poly.entity_id
_entity_poly.type
_entity_poly.pdbx_seq_one_letter_code
_entity_poly.pdbx_strand_id
1 'polypeptide(L)'
;MAHVTGIYRHPLKSHGREALQHVSLSKGETMPWDRCWAVAHEASTADGSTWVSCINFSRGSKAPSLMAINAKLDETTQTLTLSHPERKNFIFQPDDRHQLSEFLAWVKPLMPKDRAQSARIIRIPNRGSTDTEYPSISINSHASLRALSDRMGMPVSPLRWRGNIWIDDLVPWTEQSWLGQKFSIGSVVLEGVAPIVRCLATTANPR
;
A
#
# COMPACT_ATOMS: atom_id res chain seq x y z
N MET A 1 24.25 -7.75 -10.51
CA MET A 1 23.99 -6.28 -10.46
C MET A 1 22.56 -6.10 -9.96
N ALA A 2 22.37 -5.25 -8.98
CA ALA A 2 21.04 -5.01 -8.41
C ALA A 2 20.01 -4.65 -9.49
N HIS A 3 18.81 -5.19 -9.40
CA HIS A 3 17.76 -4.96 -10.37
C HIS A 3 16.37 -4.94 -9.71
N VAL A 4 15.41 -4.31 -10.39
CA VAL A 4 14.00 -4.27 -9.94
C VAL A 4 13.35 -5.61 -10.29
N THR A 5 12.74 -6.24 -9.29
CA THR A 5 12.03 -7.52 -9.42
C THR A 5 10.52 -7.38 -9.32
N GLY A 6 10.03 -6.24 -8.85
CA GLY A 6 8.60 -5.98 -8.76
C GLY A 6 8.28 -4.52 -8.48
N ILE A 7 7.22 -4.05 -9.10
CA ILE A 7 6.65 -2.73 -8.86
C ILE A 7 5.19 -2.93 -8.45
N TYR A 8 4.80 -2.35 -7.34
CA TYR A 8 3.44 -2.46 -6.82
C TYR A 8 2.89 -1.09 -6.45
N ARG A 9 1.62 -0.88 -6.75
CA ARG A 9 0.85 0.23 -6.19
C ARG A 9 -0.34 -0.28 -5.38
N HIS A 10 -0.85 0.58 -4.53
CA HIS A 10 -1.94 0.27 -3.63
C HIS A 10 -3.01 1.36 -3.75
N PRO A 11 -3.84 1.37 -4.81
CA PRO A 11 -4.71 2.50 -5.14
C PRO A 11 -5.61 2.93 -3.97
N LEU A 12 -6.18 1.97 -3.27
CA LEU A 12 -6.97 2.19 -2.05
C LEU A 12 -6.15 1.74 -0.83
N LYS A 13 -5.85 2.66 0.07
CA LYS A 13 -5.01 2.40 1.27
C LYS A 13 -5.54 1.20 2.05
N SER A 14 -4.68 0.22 2.31
CA SER A 14 -4.97 -1.06 2.96
C SER A 14 -5.92 -2.02 2.22
N HIS A 15 -6.55 -1.61 1.13
CA HIS A 15 -7.56 -2.37 0.41
C HIS A 15 -7.09 -2.69 -1.01
N GLY A 16 -6.12 -3.57 -1.13
CA GLY A 16 -5.67 -4.06 -2.42
C GLY A 16 -4.25 -3.64 -2.78
N ARG A 17 -3.71 -4.40 -3.69
CA ARG A 17 -2.42 -4.19 -4.35
C ARG A 17 -2.54 -4.54 -5.82
N GLU A 18 -1.77 -3.87 -6.63
CA GLU A 18 -1.67 -4.08 -8.06
C GLU A 18 -0.21 -4.16 -8.47
N ALA A 19 0.17 -5.17 -9.25
CA ALA A 19 1.49 -5.28 -9.84
C ALA A 19 1.55 -4.45 -11.12
N LEU A 20 2.64 -3.71 -11.33
CA LEU A 20 2.89 -2.89 -12.51
C LEU A 20 4.13 -3.40 -13.26
N GLN A 21 4.11 -3.26 -14.59
CA GLN A 21 5.29 -3.55 -15.43
C GLN A 21 6.26 -2.36 -15.45
N HIS A 22 5.72 -1.16 -15.40
CA HIS A 22 6.49 0.08 -15.40
C HIS A 22 5.70 1.19 -14.68
N VAL A 23 6.40 2.24 -14.28
CA VAL A 23 5.81 3.45 -13.70
C VAL A 23 6.72 4.64 -14.00
N SER A 24 6.11 5.76 -14.36
CA SER A 24 6.80 7.06 -14.46
C SER A 24 6.66 7.80 -13.13
N LEU A 25 7.75 8.29 -12.59
CA LEU A 25 7.77 9.00 -11.32
C LEU A 25 8.04 10.49 -11.53
N SER A 26 7.36 11.33 -10.77
CA SER A 26 7.54 12.78 -10.73
C SER A 26 8.30 13.19 -9.47
N LYS A 27 9.16 14.19 -9.61
CA LYS A 27 9.93 14.70 -8.48
C LYS A 27 9.01 15.28 -7.39
N GLY A 28 9.20 14.84 -6.15
CA GLY A 28 8.45 15.34 -5.00
C GLY A 28 7.05 14.77 -4.85
N GLU A 29 6.67 13.79 -5.69
CA GLU A 29 5.36 13.16 -5.65
C GLU A 29 5.40 11.72 -5.12
N THR A 30 4.25 11.21 -4.73
CA THR A 30 4.05 9.77 -4.49
C THR A 30 4.02 9.02 -5.83
N MET A 31 4.17 7.70 -5.79
CA MET A 31 3.93 6.89 -6.99
C MET A 31 2.52 7.16 -7.52
N PRO A 32 2.34 7.35 -8.84
CA PRO A 32 1.02 7.63 -9.43
C PRO A 32 -0.03 6.61 -8.98
N TRP A 33 -1.18 7.13 -8.55
CA TRP A 33 -2.31 6.35 -8.05
C TRP A 33 -2.04 5.50 -6.80
N ASP A 34 -0.86 5.57 -6.20
CA ASP A 34 -0.58 4.84 -4.97
C ASP A 34 -1.24 5.54 -3.79
N ARG A 35 -2.14 4.82 -3.10
CA ARG A 35 -2.88 5.30 -1.92
C ARG A 35 -3.64 6.60 -2.16
N CYS A 36 -4.09 6.84 -3.41
CA CYS A 36 -4.84 8.04 -3.73
C CYS A 36 -6.19 8.08 -3.02
N TRP A 37 -6.78 6.93 -2.71
CA TRP A 37 -7.94 6.81 -1.84
C TRP A 37 -7.60 6.12 -0.54
N ALA A 38 -8.34 6.47 0.52
CA ALA A 38 -8.25 5.82 1.82
C ALA A 38 -9.64 5.61 2.43
N VAL A 39 -9.81 4.51 3.16
CA VAL A 39 -11.08 4.18 3.82
C VAL A 39 -11.02 4.66 5.26
N ALA A 40 -11.67 5.77 5.56
CA ALA A 40 -11.82 6.27 6.92
C ALA A 40 -12.84 5.42 7.69
N HIS A 41 -12.53 5.09 8.93
CA HIS A 41 -13.45 4.38 9.82
C HIS A 41 -14.43 5.34 10.53
N GLU A 42 -15.47 4.81 11.13
CA GLU A 42 -16.56 5.58 11.75
C GLU A 42 -16.11 6.57 12.85
N ALA A 43 -15.06 6.22 13.60
CA ALA A 43 -14.48 7.07 14.64
C ALA A 43 -13.45 8.09 14.10
N SER A 44 -13.22 8.15 12.78
CA SER A 44 -12.29 9.09 12.16
C SER A 44 -12.98 10.42 11.85
N THR A 45 -12.26 11.51 12.03
CA THR A 45 -12.67 12.86 11.62
C THR A 45 -12.06 13.30 10.28
N ALA A 46 -11.24 12.43 9.65
CA ALA A 46 -10.59 12.73 8.38
C ALA A 46 -11.64 12.98 7.27
N ASP A 47 -11.54 14.11 6.61
CA ASP A 47 -12.45 14.56 5.54
C ASP A 47 -11.79 14.54 4.13
N GLY A 48 -10.48 14.33 4.08
CA GLY A 48 -9.70 14.34 2.84
C GLY A 48 -9.09 15.71 2.50
N SER A 49 -9.32 16.75 3.28
CA SER A 49 -8.75 18.09 3.02
C SER A 49 -7.23 18.14 3.20
N THR A 50 -6.70 17.37 4.16
CA THR A 50 -5.27 17.31 4.49
C THR A 50 -4.81 15.88 4.76
N TRP A 51 -3.51 15.68 4.74
CA TRP A 51 -2.94 14.41 5.17
C TRP A 51 -3.18 14.19 6.67
N VAL A 52 -3.55 12.96 7.01
CA VAL A 52 -3.69 12.49 8.39
C VAL A 52 -3.01 11.14 8.57
N SER A 53 -2.59 10.82 9.79
CA SER A 53 -1.93 9.56 10.10
C SER A 53 -2.83 8.35 9.86
N CYS A 54 -2.20 7.18 9.68
CA CYS A 54 -2.89 5.92 9.37
C CYS A 54 -3.91 5.45 10.44
N ILE A 55 -3.91 6.05 11.63
CA ILE A 55 -4.88 5.72 12.69
C ILE A 55 -6.31 6.06 12.31
N ASN A 56 -6.50 6.96 11.35
CA ASN A 56 -7.81 7.40 10.85
C ASN A 56 -8.45 6.41 9.87
N PHE A 57 -7.72 5.37 9.45
CA PHE A 57 -8.16 4.50 8.36
C PHE A 57 -8.34 3.05 8.80
N SER A 58 -9.25 2.36 8.14
CA SER A 58 -9.32 0.90 8.15
C SER A 58 -8.00 0.35 7.60
N ARG A 59 -7.29 -0.49 8.38
CA ARG A 59 -5.92 -0.89 8.08
C ARG A 59 -5.62 -2.34 8.43
N GLY A 60 -4.70 -2.95 7.68
CA GLY A 60 -4.33 -4.36 7.83
C GLY A 60 -3.84 -4.75 9.23
N SER A 61 -3.26 -3.82 10.01
CA SER A 61 -2.85 -4.10 11.40
C SER A 61 -4.04 -4.30 12.36
N LYS A 62 -5.23 -3.86 12.00
CA LYS A 62 -6.47 -3.98 12.79
C LYS A 62 -7.49 -4.90 12.12
N ALA A 63 -7.41 -5.08 10.81
CA ALA A 63 -8.25 -5.95 10.00
C ALA A 63 -7.36 -6.75 9.02
N PRO A 64 -6.73 -7.85 9.47
CA PRO A 64 -5.77 -8.61 8.66
C PRO A 64 -6.33 -9.13 7.33
N SER A 65 -7.62 -9.48 7.27
CA SER A 65 -8.26 -9.95 6.03
C SER A 65 -8.17 -8.94 4.88
N LEU A 66 -8.09 -7.64 5.17
CA LEU A 66 -7.90 -6.61 4.13
C LEU A 66 -6.59 -6.80 3.34
N MET A 67 -5.61 -7.46 3.92
CA MET A 67 -4.31 -7.69 3.28
C MET A 67 -4.38 -8.68 2.10
N ALA A 68 -5.42 -9.51 2.05
CA ALA A 68 -5.65 -10.48 0.96
C ALA A 68 -6.34 -9.85 -0.27
N ILE A 69 -6.77 -8.59 -0.19
CA ILE A 69 -7.38 -7.90 -1.33
C ILE A 69 -6.33 -7.62 -2.41
N ASN A 70 -6.63 -7.95 -3.65
CA ASN A 70 -5.96 -7.47 -4.84
C ASN A 70 -6.78 -6.36 -5.50
N ALA A 71 -6.12 -5.47 -6.19
CA ALA A 71 -6.74 -4.37 -6.90
C ALA A 71 -6.29 -4.35 -8.36
N LYS A 72 -7.14 -3.82 -9.24
CA LYS A 72 -6.81 -3.43 -10.60
C LYS A 72 -7.49 -2.11 -10.88
N LEU A 73 -6.71 -1.10 -11.25
CA LEU A 73 -7.20 0.23 -11.54
C LEU A 73 -7.21 0.47 -13.04
N ASP A 74 -8.36 0.85 -13.57
CA ASP A 74 -8.45 1.54 -14.85
C ASP A 74 -8.27 3.05 -14.59
N GLU A 75 -7.12 3.57 -15.02
CA GLU A 75 -6.74 4.97 -14.78
C GLU A 75 -7.60 5.95 -15.60
N THR A 76 -8.12 5.53 -16.76
CA THR A 76 -8.93 6.37 -17.65
C THR A 76 -10.31 6.64 -17.05
N THR A 77 -10.94 5.59 -16.54
CA THR A 77 -12.29 5.68 -15.96
C THR A 77 -12.25 5.86 -14.43
N GLN A 78 -11.07 5.77 -13.82
CA GLN A 78 -10.87 5.73 -12.37
C GLN A 78 -11.68 4.61 -11.69
N THR A 79 -11.89 3.51 -12.41
CA THR A 79 -12.64 2.36 -11.93
C THR A 79 -11.70 1.36 -11.26
N LEU A 80 -12.02 0.97 -10.05
CA LEU A 80 -11.26 0.02 -9.26
C LEU A 80 -11.98 -1.32 -9.21
N THR A 81 -11.30 -2.39 -9.64
CA THR A 81 -11.72 -3.76 -9.43
C THR A 81 -11.00 -4.33 -8.22
N LEU A 82 -11.74 -4.73 -7.21
CA LEU A 82 -11.22 -5.44 -6.03
C LEU A 82 -11.54 -6.92 -6.11
N SER A 83 -10.58 -7.78 -5.75
CA SER A 83 -10.79 -9.21 -5.60
C SER A 83 -10.25 -9.71 -4.26
N HIS A 84 -10.91 -10.69 -3.68
CA HIS A 84 -10.53 -11.32 -2.42
C HIS A 84 -10.89 -12.81 -2.48
N PRO A 85 -10.07 -13.73 -1.91
CA PRO A 85 -10.33 -15.17 -1.98
C PRO A 85 -11.73 -15.60 -1.51
N GLU A 86 -12.31 -14.91 -0.53
CA GLU A 86 -13.58 -15.23 0.10
C GLU A 86 -14.75 -14.36 -0.38
N ARG A 87 -14.53 -13.49 -1.39
CA ARG A 87 -15.55 -12.53 -1.87
C ARG A 87 -15.62 -12.53 -3.38
N LYS A 88 -16.81 -12.25 -3.92
CA LYS A 88 -16.96 -11.95 -5.35
C LYS A 88 -16.20 -10.65 -5.67
N ASN A 89 -15.69 -10.54 -6.88
CA ASN A 89 -15.09 -9.31 -7.35
C ASN A 89 -16.07 -8.14 -7.19
N PHE A 90 -15.53 -6.98 -6.81
CA PHE A 90 -16.29 -5.76 -6.67
C PHE A 90 -15.68 -4.67 -7.55
N ILE A 91 -16.51 -4.06 -8.38
CA ILE A 91 -16.10 -3.04 -9.36
C ILE A 91 -16.82 -1.76 -9.02
N PHE A 92 -16.09 -0.66 -8.87
CA PHE A 92 -16.66 0.64 -8.51
C PHE A 92 -15.71 1.79 -8.80
N GLN A 93 -16.23 3.01 -8.78
CA GLN A 93 -15.45 4.25 -8.81
C GLN A 93 -15.40 4.81 -7.39
N PRO A 94 -14.21 4.87 -6.74
CA PRO A 94 -14.11 5.28 -5.33
C PRO A 94 -14.59 6.71 -5.03
N ASP A 95 -14.59 7.60 -6.03
CA ASP A 95 -15.08 8.97 -5.91
C ASP A 95 -16.60 9.09 -6.13
N ASP A 96 -17.28 8.01 -6.60
CA ASP A 96 -18.73 7.98 -6.72
C ASP A 96 -19.40 7.64 -5.39
N ARG A 97 -20.01 8.65 -4.78
CA ARG A 97 -20.68 8.51 -3.48
C ARG A 97 -21.90 7.56 -3.51
N HIS A 98 -22.52 7.34 -4.67
CA HIS A 98 -23.66 6.43 -4.80
C HIS A 98 -23.25 4.97 -4.62
N GLN A 99 -22.00 4.62 -4.95
CA GLN A 99 -21.46 3.27 -4.82
C GLN A 99 -20.85 2.98 -3.43
N LEU A 100 -20.79 3.99 -2.55
CA LEU A 100 -20.16 3.85 -1.22
C LEU A 100 -20.86 2.77 -0.37
N SER A 101 -22.19 2.73 -0.36
CA SER A 101 -22.95 1.76 0.45
C SER A 101 -22.67 0.31 0.03
N GLU A 102 -22.54 0.06 -1.26
CA GLU A 102 -22.22 -1.26 -1.81
C GLU A 102 -20.77 -1.66 -1.47
N PHE A 103 -19.83 -0.73 -1.59
CA PHE A 103 -18.45 -0.96 -1.15
C PHE A 103 -18.39 -1.29 0.35
N LEU A 104 -19.08 -0.54 1.20
CA LEU A 104 -19.11 -0.80 2.64
C LEU A 104 -19.73 -2.16 2.96
N ALA A 105 -20.78 -2.57 2.27
CA ALA A 105 -21.37 -3.90 2.39
C ALA A 105 -20.39 -5.00 1.94
N TRP A 106 -19.62 -4.75 0.89
CA TRP A 106 -18.60 -5.68 0.38
C TRP A 106 -17.46 -5.86 1.37
N VAL A 107 -16.95 -4.79 1.98
CA VAL A 107 -15.79 -4.83 2.87
C VAL A 107 -16.15 -5.26 4.30
N LYS A 108 -17.38 -5.04 4.75
CA LYS A 108 -17.83 -5.30 6.13
C LYS A 108 -17.47 -6.70 6.65
N PRO A 109 -17.65 -7.82 5.91
CA PRO A 109 -17.27 -9.14 6.40
C PRO A 109 -15.76 -9.35 6.60
N LEU A 110 -14.93 -8.48 6.03
CA LEU A 110 -13.47 -8.50 6.18
C LEU A 110 -13.00 -7.69 7.40
N MET A 111 -13.91 -6.96 8.04
CA MET A 111 -13.63 -6.15 9.23
C MET A 111 -13.97 -6.93 10.50
N PRO A 112 -13.08 -6.97 11.51
CA PRO A 112 -13.41 -7.54 12.81
C PRO A 112 -14.56 -6.76 13.48
N LYS A 113 -15.48 -7.48 14.12
CA LYS A 113 -16.68 -6.90 14.74
C LYS A 113 -16.38 -6.00 15.94
N ASP A 114 -15.24 -6.23 16.62
CA ASP A 114 -14.77 -5.48 17.79
C ASP A 114 -13.91 -4.25 17.41
N ARG A 115 -13.88 -3.87 16.14
CA ARG A 115 -13.13 -2.74 15.63
C ARG A 115 -14.05 -1.70 14.97
N ALA A 116 -13.60 -0.45 14.99
CA ALA A 116 -14.27 0.62 14.26
C ALA A 116 -14.46 0.23 12.78
N GLN A 117 -15.69 0.32 12.29
CA GLN A 117 -16.05 -0.14 10.96
C GLN A 117 -15.69 0.89 9.89
N SER A 118 -15.46 0.43 8.66
CA SER A 118 -15.28 1.29 7.50
C SER A 118 -16.53 2.17 7.29
N ALA A 119 -16.36 3.47 7.06
CA ALA A 119 -17.49 4.40 7.00
C ALA A 119 -17.52 5.27 5.75
N ARG A 120 -16.37 5.67 5.21
CA ARG A 120 -16.30 6.52 4.02
C ARG A 120 -14.98 6.38 3.30
N ILE A 121 -14.98 6.68 2.01
CA ILE A 121 -13.77 6.80 1.20
C ILE A 121 -13.42 8.28 1.11
N ILE A 122 -12.14 8.60 1.30
CA ILE A 122 -11.61 9.95 1.13
C ILE A 122 -10.45 9.93 0.14
N ARG A 123 -10.23 11.05 -0.51
CA ARG A 123 -9.08 11.32 -1.39
C ARG A 123 -8.42 12.61 -0.95
N ILE A 124 -7.10 12.57 -0.77
CA ILE A 124 -6.33 13.77 -0.43
C ILE A 124 -5.86 14.39 -1.76
N PRO A 125 -6.10 15.67 -2.00
CA PRO A 125 -5.68 16.32 -3.23
C PRO A 125 -4.15 16.26 -3.41
N ASN A 126 -3.72 15.99 -4.63
CA ASN A 126 -2.33 16.09 -5.08
C ASN A 126 -1.30 15.20 -4.36
N ARG A 127 -1.75 14.18 -3.62
CA ARG A 127 -0.84 13.20 -3.00
C ARG A 127 -1.54 11.91 -2.60
N GLY A 128 -0.77 10.83 -2.45
CA GLY A 128 -1.25 9.60 -1.82
C GLY A 128 -1.31 9.70 -0.29
N SER A 129 -2.22 8.95 0.33
CA SER A 129 -2.30 8.76 1.79
C SER A 129 -1.21 7.82 2.30
N THR A 130 0.06 8.12 2.02
CA THR A 130 1.23 7.38 2.53
C THR A 130 1.29 7.43 4.06
N ASP A 131 2.12 6.59 4.69
CA ASP A 131 2.26 6.60 6.15
C ASP A 131 3.22 7.70 6.66
N THR A 132 3.84 8.45 5.75
CA THR A 132 4.69 9.61 6.03
C THR A 132 3.95 10.92 5.75
N GLU A 133 4.28 11.98 6.48
CA GLU A 133 3.74 13.33 6.25
C GLU A 133 4.18 13.94 4.92
N TYR A 134 5.27 13.45 4.35
CA TYR A 134 5.78 13.85 3.03
C TYR A 134 5.50 12.77 1.97
N PRO A 135 5.43 13.13 0.69
CA PRO A 135 5.31 12.17 -0.40
C PRO A 135 6.49 11.19 -0.39
N SER A 136 6.22 9.90 -0.43
CA SER A 136 7.26 8.87 -0.37
C SER A 136 6.91 7.66 -1.22
N ILE A 137 7.97 6.95 -1.64
CA ILE A 137 7.92 5.67 -2.34
C ILE A 137 8.75 4.69 -1.53
N SER A 138 8.19 3.53 -1.23
CA SER A 138 8.88 2.52 -0.43
C SER A 138 9.70 1.58 -1.31
N ILE A 139 10.96 1.36 -0.91
CA ILE A 139 11.86 0.40 -1.54
C ILE A 139 12.16 -0.72 -0.56
N ASN A 140 12.11 -1.95 -1.03
CA ASN A 140 12.35 -3.15 -0.25
C ASN A 140 13.31 -4.08 -1.00
N SER A 141 14.09 -4.86 -0.25
CA SER A 141 15.06 -5.81 -0.79
C SER A 141 14.58 -7.26 -0.59
N HIS A 142 14.60 -8.05 -1.67
CA HIS A 142 14.39 -9.50 -1.57
C HIS A 142 15.53 -10.20 -0.85
N ALA A 143 16.77 -9.72 -0.97
CA ALA A 143 17.89 -10.27 -0.22
C ALA A 143 17.70 -10.14 1.28
N SER A 144 17.26 -8.94 1.75
CA SER A 144 16.93 -8.72 3.16
C SER A 144 15.73 -9.53 3.63
N LEU A 145 14.72 -9.70 2.75
CA LEU A 145 13.57 -10.54 3.03
C LEU A 145 13.94 -12.01 3.17
N ARG A 146 14.84 -12.53 2.34
CA ARG A 146 15.36 -13.91 2.47
C ARG A 146 16.12 -14.07 3.79
N ALA A 147 17.04 -13.17 4.11
CA ALA A 147 17.76 -13.20 5.38
C ALA A 147 16.83 -13.18 6.60
N LEU A 148 15.73 -12.42 6.53
CA LEU A 148 14.69 -12.44 7.56
C LEU A 148 13.96 -13.78 7.60
N SER A 149 13.59 -14.34 6.45
CA SER A 149 12.93 -15.65 6.36
C SER A 149 13.77 -16.77 6.95
N ASP A 150 15.07 -16.77 6.65
CA ASP A 150 16.04 -17.74 7.17
C ASP A 150 16.14 -17.63 8.71
N ARG A 151 16.21 -16.42 9.23
CA ARG A 151 16.24 -16.16 10.68
C ARG A 151 14.94 -16.57 11.38
N MET A 152 13.81 -16.48 10.71
CA MET A 152 12.50 -16.91 11.22
C MET A 152 12.25 -18.41 11.07
N GLY A 153 13.07 -19.12 10.29
CA GLY A 153 12.89 -20.53 9.97
C GLY A 153 11.64 -20.82 9.10
N MET A 154 11.12 -19.80 8.42
CA MET A 154 9.92 -19.95 7.58
C MET A 154 9.89 -18.91 6.44
N PRO A 155 9.34 -19.25 5.27
CA PRO A 155 9.23 -18.31 4.17
C PRO A 155 8.28 -17.14 4.52
N VAL A 156 8.73 -15.93 4.24
CA VAL A 156 7.95 -14.70 4.46
C VAL A 156 7.58 -14.08 3.11
N SER A 157 6.28 -13.93 2.85
CA SER A 157 5.79 -13.33 1.60
C SER A 157 6.16 -11.84 1.51
N PRO A 158 6.71 -11.36 0.38
CA PRO A 158 6.98 -9.93 0.16
C PRO A 158 5.71 -9.08 0.22
N LEU A 159 4.55 -9.66 -0.08
CA LEU A 159 3.28 -8.95 -0.08
C LEU A 159 2.84 -8.45 1.31
N ARG A 160 3.41 -8.99 2.38
CA ARG A 160 3.17 -8.50 3.76
C ARG A 160 3.61 -7.04 3.94
N TRP A 161 4.62 -6.61 3.18
CA TRP A 161 5.27 -5.32 3.39
C TRP A 161 4.56 -4.17 2.68
N ARG A 162 3.70 -4.45 1.70
CA ARG A 162 3.03 -3.43 0.88
C ARG A 162 4.01 -2.38 0.32
N GLY A 163 5.20 -2.86 -0.05
CA GLY A 163 6.25 -2.04 -0.67
C GLY A 163 5.93 -1.70 -2.11
N ASN A 164 6.42 -0.55 -2.59
CA ASN A 164 6.20 -0.11 -3.95
C ASN A 164 7.23 -0.70 -4.93
N ILE A 165 8.51 -0.63 -4.61
CA ILE A 165 9.58 -1.14 -5.47
C ILE A 165 10.32 -2.24 -4.71
N TRP A 166 10.48 -3.37 -5.35
CA TRP A 166 11.26 -4.49 -4.87
C TRP A 166 12.48 -4.67 -5.74
N ILE A 167 13.63 -4.84 -5.09
CA ILE A 167 14.94 -5.02 -5.71
C ILE A 167 15.58 -6.32 -5.23
N ASP A 168 16.49 -6.85 -6.01
CA ASP A 168 17.27 -8.03 -5.65
C ASP A 168 18.75 -7.91 -6.08
N ASP A 169 19.54 -8.97 -5.84
CA ASP A 169 20.99 -9.04 -6.10
C ASP A 169 21.81 -8.03 -5.28
N LEU A 170 21.40 -7.80 -4.04
CA LEU A 170 22.15 -7.02 -3.05
C LEU A 170 22.61 -7.94 -1.90
N VAL A 171 23.61 -7.50 -1.17
CA VAL A 171 23.87 -8.04 0.17
C VAL A 171 22.68 -7.64 1.07
N PRO A 172 22.18 -8.55 1.92
CA PRO A 172 21.10 -8.23 2.84
C PRO A 172 21.39 -6.96 3.64
N TRP A 173 20.36 -6.12 3.80
CA TRP A 173 20.38 -4.86 4.56
C TRP A 173 21.18 -3.72 3.94
N THR A 174 21.72 -3.88 2.72
CA THR A 174 22.44 -2.80 2.00
C THR A 174 21.57 -1.55 1.85
N GLU A 175 20.25 -1.71 1.68
CA GLU A 175 19.33 -0.58 1.55
C GLU A 175 19.32 0.37 2.75
N GLN A 176 19.79 -0.06 3.91
CA GLN A 176 19.92 0.80 5.09
C GLN A 176 21.04 1.84 4.95
N SER A 177 22.07 1.53 4.16
CA SER A 177 23.17 2.47 3.90
C SER A 177 22.78 3.61 2.94
N TRP A 178 21.59 3.56 2.34
CA TRP A 178 21.13 4.60 1.41
C TRP A 178 20.50 5.80 2.11
N LEU A 179 20.35 5.76 3.41
CA LEU A 179 19.82 6.90 4.17
C LEU A 179 20.70 8.12 4.01
N GLY A 180 20.11 9.24 3.59
CA GLY A 180 20.81 10.47 3.26
C GLY A 180 21.60 10.43 1.94
N GLN A 181 21.49 9.34 1.18
CA GLN A 181 22.21 9.17 -0.09
C GLN A 181 21.26 9.24 -1.29
N LYS A 182 21.79 9.71 -2.41
CA LYS A 182 21.13 9.63 -3.72
C LYS A 182 21.61 8.38 -4.45
N PHE A 183 20.69 7.69 -5.08
CA PHE A 183 20.95 6.49 -5.90
C PHE A 183 20.00 6.45 -7.08
N SER A 184 20.37 5.70 -8.12
CA SER A 184 19.59 5.59 -9.36
C SER A 184 18.95 4.21 -9.50
N ILE A 185 17.72 4.19 -9.97
CA ILE A 185 17.04 2.99 -10.48
C ILE A 185 16.56 3.29 -11.90
N GLY A 186 17.21 2.66 -12.90
CA GLY A 186 16.98 3.03 -14.30
C GLY A 186 17.36 4.49 -14.54
N SER A 187 16.43 5.27 -15.07
CA SER A 187 16.60 6.72 -15.32
C SER A 187 16.19 7.61 -14.14
N VAL A 188 15.68 7.03 -13.06
CA VAL A 188 15.16 7.77 -11.91
C VAL A 188 16.22 7.93 -10.84
N VAL A 189 16.40 9.15 -10.34
CA VAL A 189 17.24 9.44 -9.16
C VAL A 189 16.34 9.57 -7.94
N LEU A 190 16.64 8.77 -6.92
CA LEU A 190 15.93 8.71 -5.65
C LEU A 190 16.86 9.13 -4.51
N GLU A 191 16.27 9.54 -3.40
CA GLU A 191 17.00 9.85 -2.16
C GLU A 191 16.43 9.00 -1.02
N GLY A 192 17.29 8.35 -0.25
CA GLY A 192 16.92 7.61 0.94
C GLY A 192 16.66 8.57 2.10
N VAL A 193 15.39 8.77 2.46
CA VAL A 193 15.01 9.80 3.45
C VAL A 193 14.89 9.19 4.85
N ALA A 194 14.23 8.06 4.99
CA ALA A 194 13.98 7.44 6.30
C ALA A 194 13.81 5.92 6.19
N PRO A 195 14.15 5.16 7.24
CA PRO A 195 13.80 3.75 7.32
C PRO A 195 12.28 3.60 7.49
N ILE A 196 11.71 2.54 6.90
CA ILE A 196 10.27 2.30 7.00
C ILE A 196 9.97 1.62 8.34
N VAL A 197 9.30 2.32 9.24
CA VAL A 197 8.80 1.73 10.49
C VAL A 197 7.68 0.73 10.16
N ARG A 198 7.79 -0.50 10.66
CA ARG A 198 6.83 -1.56 10.37
C ARG A 198 5.81 -1.71 11.49
N CYS A 199 4.55 -1.78 11.13
CA CYS A 199 3.46 -2.03 12.06
C CYS A 199 3.05 -3.52 12.03
N LEU A 200 2.12 -3.91 12.90
CA LEU A 200 1.61 -5.29 12.98
C LEU A 200 0.92 -5.79 11.70
N ALA A 201 0.68 -4.94 10.68
CA ALA A 201 0.16 -5.40 9.40
C ALA A 201 1.09 -6.44 8.74
N THR A 202 2.40 -6.35 8.96
CA THR A 202 3.37 -7.31 8.40
C THR A 202 3.28 -8.71 9.01
N THR A 203 2.60 -8.89 10.13
CA THR A 203 2.36 -10.21 10.74
C THR A 203 1.26 -11.00 10.01
N ALA A 204 0.36 -10.31 9.30
CA ALA A 204 -0.67 -10.95 8.48
C ALA A 204 -0.04 -11.58 7.23
N ASN A 205 -0.50 -12.78 6.87
CA ASN A 205 -0.12 -13.43 5.62
C ASN A 205 -1.18 -13.11 4.55
N PRO A 206 -0.89 -12.22 3.59
CA PRO A 206 -1.78 -11.98 2.47
C PRO A 206 -1.72 -13.20 1.55
N ARG A 207 -2.78 -13.96 1.48
CA ARG A 207 -2.92 -15.15 0.63
C ARG A 207 -3.47 -14.78 -0.72
#